data_ce70d3000d9109f542d16726530a9d6e
#
_entry.id   ce70d3000d9109f542d16726530a9d6e
#
_cell.length_a   1.000
_cell.length_b   1.000
_cell.length_c   1.000
_cell.angle_alpha   90.00
_cell.angle_beta   90.00
_cell.angle_gamma   90.00
#
_symmetry.space_group_name_H-M   'P 1'
#
loop_
_entity.id
_entity.type
_entity.pdbx_description
1 polymer ?
#
loop_
_entity_poly.entity_id
_entity_poly.type
_entity_poly.pdbx_seq_one_letter_code
_entity_poly.pdbx_strand_id
1 'polypeptide(L)'
;MKENKIKVIINKSIDEIFEFTTNPKNTHLWIESIDEEVAEKYPPEVGTEYKNRDKDYNWDFYKVLEFVNNNKFTLSDLDDDYHVKYSYVSLGSNKTEMEYYEWVNKGELEKPFTQDVLDKLKAVIESNE
;
A
#
# COMPACT_ATOMS: atom_id res chain seq x y z
N MET A 1 4.99 -11.37 15.49
CA MET A 1 3.64 -10.79 15.46
C MET A 1 2.87 -11.30 14.24
N LYS A 2 1.56 -11.43 14.38
CA LYS A 2 0.72 -11.87 13.26
C LYS A 2 0.08 -10.70 12.52
N GLU A 3 0.04 -9.52 13.12
CA GLU A 3 -0.52 -8.32 12.50
C GLU A 3 0.27 -7.09 12.89
N ASN A 4 0.16 -6.08 12.05
CA ASN A 4 0.88 -4.82 12.24
C ASN A 4 0.03 -3.67 11.68
N LYS A 5 -0.23 -2.66 12.51
CA LYS A 5 -0.96 -1.45 12.09
C LYS A 5 -0.13 -0.23 12.38
N ILE A 6 0.03 0.62 11.38
CA ILE A 6 0.69 1.91 11.53
C ILE A 6 -0.11 2.97 10.78
N LYS A 7 0.01 4.23 11.23
CA LYS A 7 -0.75 5.34 10.66
C LYS A 7 0.16 6.52 10.36
N VAL A 8 -0.28 7.35 9.44
CA VAL A 8 0.40 8.60 9.12
C VAL A 8 -0.64 9.64 8.69
N ILE A 9 -0.40 10.89 9.07
CA ILE A 9 -1.21 12.03 8.60
C ILE A 9 -0.39 12.74 7.54
N ILE A 10 -0.98 12.86 6.35
CA ILE A 10 -0.32 13.47 5.18
C ILE A 10 -1.11 14.73 4.79
N ASN A 11 -0.39 15.81 4.55
CA ASN A 11 -0.99 17.12 4.23
C ASN A 11 -1.29 17.24 2.74
N LYS A 12 -2.17 16.37 2.26
CA LYS A 12 -2.66 16.33 0.88
C LYS A 12 -4.09 15.80 0.90
N SER A 13 -4.82 16.02 -0.20
CA SER A 13 -6.19 15.54 -0.33
C SER A 13 -6.25 14.03 -0.38
N ILE A 14 -7.39 13.47 0.04
CA ILE A 14 -7.60 12.03 0.00
C ILE A 14 -7.52 11.47 -1.43
N ASP A 15 -7.96 12.26 -2.43
CA ASP A 15 -7.87 11.87 -3.83
C ASP A 15 -6.42 11.66 -4.27
N GLU A 16 -5.54 12.58 -3.90
CA GLU A 16 -4.12 12.50 -4.27
C GLU A 16 -3.44 11.31 -3.60
N ILE A 17 -3.73 11.11 -2.32
CA ILE A 17 -3.09 10.05 -1.54
C ILE A 17 -3.57 8.68 -1.98
N PHE A 18 -4.87 8.53 -2.22
CA PHE A 18 -5.43 7.27 -2.68
C PHE A 18 -4.84 6.88 -4.04
N GLU A 19 -4.83 7.80 -4.99
CA GLU A 19 -4.27 7.54 -6.32
C GLU A 19 -2.79 7.22 -6.23
N PHE A 20 -2.02 8.00 -5.46
CA PHE A 20 -0.58 7.80 -5.36
C PHE A 20 -0.23 6.42 -4.79
N THR A 21 -0.91 6.01 -3.72
CA THR A 21 -0.56 4.77 -3.00
C THR A 21 -1.10 3.51 -3.66
N THR A 22 -2.15 3.61 -4.48
CA THR A 22 -2.71 2.45 -5.17
C THR A 22 -2.14 2.25 -6.57
N ASN A 23 -1.59 3.31 -7.17
CA ASN A 23 -1.01 3.24 -8.51
C ASN A 23 0.35 2.54 -8.46
N PRO A 24 0.52 1.41 -9.14
CA PRO A 24 1.76 0.63 -9.05
C PRO A 24 3.01 1.39 -9.52
N LYS A 25 2.86 2.41 -10.34
CA LYS A 25 3.99 3.22 -10.82
C LYS A 25 4.73 3.94 -9.70
N ASN A 26 4.05 4.18 -8.58
CA ASN A 26 4.60 5.01 -7.50
C ASN A 26 5.14 4.19 -6.33
N THR A 27 4.87 2.88 -6.29
CA THR A 27 5.18 2.05 -5.13
C THR A 27 6.66 2.04 -4.76
N HIS A 28 7.53 1.96 -5.75
CA HIS A 28 8.98 1.94 -5.53
C HIS A 28 9.50 3.26 -4.94
N LEU A 29 8.74 4.34 -5.02
CA LEU A 29 9.16 5.64 -4.52
C LEU A 29 9.14 5.71 -2.99
N TRP A 30 8.34 4.88 -2.33
CA TRP A 30 8.22 4.93 -0.88
C TRP A 30 8.45 3.59 -0.19
N ILE A 31 8.37 2.47 -0.89
CA ILE A 31 8.70 1.14 -0.34
C ILE A 31 10.04 0.71 -0.90
N GLU A 32 11.09 0.87 -0.11
CA GLU A 32 12.47 0.63 -0.57
C GLU A 32 12.74 -0.81 -1.00
N SER A 33 12.06 -1.78 -0.39
CA SER A 33 12.25 -3.19 -0.73
C SER A 33 11.67 -3.55 -2.10
N ILE A 34 10.84 -2.68 -2.67
CA ILE A 34 10.22 -2.91 -3.98
C ILE A 34 10.98 -2.10 -5.04
N ASP A 35 11.49 -2.81 -6.05
CA ASP A 35 12.16 -2.19 -7.19
C ASP A 35 11.17 -1.79 -8.28
N GLU A 36 10.15 -2.62 -8.50
CA GLU A 36 9.12 -2.36 -9.50
C GLU A 36 7.80 -3.02 -9.09
N GLU A 37 6.68 -2.37 -9.35
CA GLU A 37 5.36 -2.96 -9.20
C GLU A 37 4.55 -2.77 -10.48
N VAL A 38 3.80 -3.80 -10.86
CA VAL A 38 2.97 -3.82 -12.07
C VAL A 38 1.59 -4.37 -11.71
N ALA A 39 0.56 -3.79 -12.29
CA ALA A 39 -0.82 -4.29 -12.18
C ALA A 39 -1.33 -4.66 -13.56
N GLU A 40 -2.17 -5.68 -13.65
CA GLU A 40 -2.80 -6.06 -14.92
C GLU A 40 -3.58 -4.91 -15.53
N LYS A 41 -4.18 -4.08 -14.67
CA LYS A 41 -4.87 -2.87 -15.11
C LYS A 41 -4.95 -1.86 -13.97
N TYR A 42 -5.09 -0.58 -14.31
CA TYR A 42 -5.29 0.48 -13.33
C TYR A 42 -6.29 1.50 -13.89
N PRO A 43 -7.36 1.90 -13.18
CA PRO A 43 -7.73 1.42 -11.84
C PRO A 43 -8.05 -0.08 -11.83
N PRO A 44 -7.72 -0.77 -10.73
CA PRO A 44 -8.00 -2.19 -10.64
C PRO A 44 -9.46 -2.46 -10.25
N GLU A 45 -9.83 -3.73 -10.35
CA GLU A 45 -11.07 -4.22 -9.78
C GLU A 45 -10.75 -5.44 -8.93
N VAL A 46 -11.71 -5.94 -8.18
CA VAL A 46 -11.52 -7.16 -7.38
C VAL A 46 -11.05 -8.28 -8.30
N GLY A 47 -9.99 -8.97 -7.89
CA GLY A 47 -9.38 -10.04 -8.68
C GLY A 47 -8.23 -9.62 -9.58
N THR A 48 -8.01 -8.31 -9.78
CA THR A 48 -6.88 -7.81 -10.56
C THR A 48 -5.58 -8.25 -9.89
N GLU A 49 -4.63 -8.76 -10.70
CA GLU A 49 -3.34 -9.17 -10.19
C GLU A 49 -2.39 -7.98 -10.13
N TYR A 50 -1.71 -7.86 -8.98
CA TYR A 50 -0.56 -6.99 -8.79
C TYR A 50 0.65 -7.89 -8.57
N LYS A 51 1.81 -7.47 -9.06
CA LYS A 51 3.06 -8.16 -8.74
C LYS A 51 4.14 -7.13 -8.50
N ASN A 52 5.03 -7.43 -7.57
CA ASN A 52 6.17 -6.56 -7.31
C ASN A 52 7.46 -7.36 -7.31
N ARG A 53 8.53 -6.70 -7.72
CA ARG A 53 9.87 -7.28 -7.82
C ARG A 53 10.76 -6.63 -6.77
N ASP A 54 11.50 -7.45 -6.03
CA ASP A 54 12.47 -6.95 -5.06
C ASP A 54 13.81 -6.61 -5.73
N LYS A 55 14.78 -6.16 -4.94
CA LYS A 55 16.11 -5.78 -5.43
C LYS A 55 16.92 -6.97 -5.95
N ASP A 56 16.54 -8.18 -5.60
CA ASP A 56 17.18 -9.42 -6.06
C ASP A 56 16.47 -10.04 -7.25
N TYR A 57 15.54 -9.29 -7.87
CA TYR A 57 14.75 -9.71 -9.04
C TYR A 57 13.77 -10.85 -8.77
N ASN A 58 13.35 -11.02 -7.51
CA ASN A 58 12.30 -11.98 -7.16
C ASN A 58 10.93 -11.31 -7.24
N TRP A 59 9.98 -11.96 -7.89
CA TRP A 59 8.63 -11.46 -8.03
C TRP A 59 7.69 -12.08 -6.99
N ASP A 60 6.88 -11.25 -6.36
CA ASP A 60 5.80 -11.67 -5.49
C ASP A 60 4.47 -11.27 -6.14
N PHE A 61 3.48 -12.13 -6.02
CA PHE A 61 2.19 -11.99 -6.70
C PHE A 61 1.07 -11.80 -5.70
N TYR A 62 0.16 -10.87 -6.02
CA TYR A 62 -0.96 -10.51 -5.17
C TYR A 62 -2.20 -10.34 -6.03
N LYS A 63 -3.37 -10.41 -5.40
CA LYS A 63 -4.63 -10.07 -6.05
C LYS A 63 -5.39 -9.06 -5.21
N VAL A 64 -6.16 -8.22 -5.88
CA VAL A 64 -6.99 -7.21 -5.22
C VAL A 64 -8.21 -7.87 -4.61
N LEU A 65 -8.41 -7.70 -3.31
CA LEU A 65 -9.61 -8.16 -2.62
C LEU A 65 -10.64 -7.06 -2.48
N GLU A 66 -10.19 -5.81 -2.30
CA GLU A 66 -11.04 -4.64 -2.15
C GLU A 66 -10.41 -3.45 -2.83
N PHE A 67 -11.21 -2.68 -3.53
CA PHE A 67 -10.77 -1.40 -4.09
C PHE A 67 -11.97 -0.46 -4.07
N VAL A 68 -12.04 0.38 -3.04
CA VAL A 68 -13.14 1.33 -2.85
C VAL A 68 -12.54 2.73 -2.84
N ASN A 69 -12.90 3.52 -3.83
CA ASN A 69 -12.30 4.84 -4.06
C ASN A 69 -12.27 5.69 -2.79
N ASN A 70 -11.07 6.21 -2.46
CA ASN A 70 -10.84 7.06 -1.29
C ASN A 70 -11.18 6.43 0.05
N ASN A 71 -11.37 5.12 0.10
CA ASN A 71 -11.75 4.41 1.31
C ASN A 71 -10.77 3.32 1.70
N LYS A 72 -10.58 2.34 0.82
CA LYS A 72 -9.71 1.20 1.15
C LYS A 72 -9.20 0.48 -0.08
N PHE A 73 -8.04 -0.16 0.09
CA PHE A 73 -7.39 -0.97 -0.93
C PHE A 73 -6.73 -2.15 -0.23
N THR A 74 -7.17 -3.37 -0.56
CA THR A 74 -6.69 -4.59 0.09
C THR A 74 -6.11 -5.55 -0.94
N LEU A 75 -4.90 -6.03 -0.67
CA LEU A 75 -4.22 -7.06 -1.46
C LEU A 75 -4.03 -8.31 -0.63
N SER A 76 -4.06 -9.45 -1.27
CA SER A 76 -3.73 -10.75 -0.67
C SER A 76 -2.70 -11.45 -1.54
N ASP A 77 -1.78 -12.20 -0.92
CA ASP A 77 -0.95 -13.11 -1.71
C ASP A 77 -1.85 -14.21 -2.31
N LEU A 78 -1.30 -15.04 -3.19
CA LEU A 78 -2.10 -16.04 -3.90
C LEU A 78 -2.52 -17.21 -2.99
N ASP A 79 -1.86 -17.37 -1.85
CA ASP A 79 -2.18 -18.43 -0.87
C ASP A 79 -3.23 -17.97 0.15
N ASP A 80 -3.71 -16.73 0.05
CA ASP A 80 -4.67 -16.12 0.97
C ASP A 80 -4.16 -16.15 2.42
N ASP A 81 -2.86 -15.96 2.60
CA ASP A 81 -2.20 -15.97 3.91
C ASP A 81 -1.74 -14.57 4.32
N TYR A 82 -0.91 -13.93 3.49
CA TYR A 82 -0.43 -12.57 3.75
C TYR A 82 -1.37 -11.55 3.11
N HIS A 83 -1.77 -10.57 3.91
CA HIS A 83 -2.69 -9.52 3.47
C HIS A 83 -2.15 -8.15 3.84
N VAL A 84 -2.43 -7.17 2.99
CA VAL A 84 -2.14 -5.77 3.29
C VAL A 84 -3.34 -4.91 2.92
N LYS A 85 -3.69 -3.98 3.81
CA LYS A 85 -4.83 -3.10 3.61
C LYS A 85 -4.43 -1.66 3.90
N TYR A 86 -4.71 -0.79 2.93
CA TYR A 86 -4.60 0.65 3.09
C TYR A 86 -6.00 1.20 3.34
N SER A 87 -6.17 2.01 4.38
CA SER A 87 -7.44 2.68 4.68
C SER A 87 -7.19 4.18 4.79
N TYR A 88 -8.17 4.97 4.39
CA TYR A 88 -8.01 6.41 4.26
C TYR A 88 -9.19 7.12 4.89
N VAL A 89 -8.89 8.19 5.66
CA VAL A 89 -9.91 9.04 6.27
C VAL A 89 -9.54 10.50 5.98
N SER A 90 -10.46 11.22 5.33
CA SER A 90 -10.26 12.65 5.09
C SER A 90 -10.39 13.43 6.40
N LEU A 91 -9.41 14.26 6.70
CA LEU A 91 -9.43 15.16 7.85
C LEU A 91 -9.63 16.62 7.43
N GLY A 92 -9.84 16.84 6.13
CA GLY A 92 -10.01 18.16 5.55
C GLY A 92 -9.63 18.13 4.08
N SER A 93 -9.74 19.24 3.39
CA SER A 93 -9.49 19.30 1.94
C SER A 93 -8.05 18.99 1.55
N ASN A 94 -7.09 19.21 2.46
CA ASN A 94 -5.66 18.94 2.22
C ASN A 94 -5.04 18.21 3.40
N LYS A 95 -5.78 17.29 3.99
CA LYS A 95 -5.28 16.52 5.12
C LYS A 95 -5.99 15.18 5.20
N THR A 96 -5.21 14.11 5.24
CA THR A 96 -5.73 12.74 5.21
C THR A 96 -4.94 11.88 6.18
N GLU A 97 -5.64 11.00 6.91
CA GLU A 97 -5.01 9.95 7.69
C GLU A 97 -5.03 8.67 6.87
N MET A 98 -3.86 8.04 6.75
CA MET A 98 -3.75 6.74 6.10
C MET A 98 -3.32 5.72 7.12
N GLU A 99 -4.00 4.56 7.13
CA GLU A 99 -3.63 3.42 7.96
C GLU A 99 -3.10 2.30 7.06
N TYR A 100 -1.97 1.76 7.43
CA TYR A 100 -1.39 0.57 6.82
C TYR A 100 -1.58 -0.59 7.78
N TYR A 101 -2.25 -1.64 7.32
CA TYR A 101 -2.53 -2.82 8.12
C TYR A 101 -2.10 -4.07 7.35
N GLU A 102 -1.20 -4.86 7.92
CA GLU A 102 -0.77 -6.12 7.33
C GLU A 102 -0.97 -7.24 8.33
N TRP A 103 -1.28 -8.43 7.82
CA TRP A 103 -1.48 -9.60 8.69
C TRP A 103 -1.26 -10.89 7.92
N VAL A 104 -0.98 -11.96 8.67
CA VAL A 104 -0.89 -13.32 8.16
C VAL A 104 -1.86 -14.20 8.94
N ASN A 105 -2.41 -15.19 8.28
CA ASN A 105 -3.29 -16.17 8.92
C ASN A 105 -2.47 -17.24 9.64
N LYS A 106 -1.31 -17.62 9.08
CA LYS A 106 -0.44 -18.64 9.63
C LYS A 106 0.96 -18.08 9.85
N GLY A 107 1.60 -18.54 10.93
CA GLY A 107 2.96 -18.11 11.22
C GLY A 107 3.03 -16.68 11.73
N GLU A 108 4.07 -15.98 11.32
CA GLU A 108 4.36 -14.62 11.76
C GLU A 108 4.78 -13.74 10.60
N LEU A 109 4.61 -12.43 10.75
CA LEU A 109 5.12 -11.46 9.77
C LEU A 109 6.66 -11.50 9.81
N GLU A 110 7.26 -11.68 8.64
CA GLU A 110 8.73 -11.77 8.54
C GLU A 110 9.39 -10.41 8.63
N LYS A 111 8.83 -9.42 7.93
CA LYS A 111 9.40 -8.08 7.87
C LYS A 111 8.28 -7.02 7.96
N PRO A 112 7.68 -6.87 9.16
CA PRO A 112 6.62 -5.89 9.31
C PRO A 112 7.15 -4.47 9.03
N PHE A 113 6.31 -3.66 8.37
CA PHE A 113 6.66 -2.28 8.08
C PHE A 113 6.81 -1.50 9.38
N THR A 114 7.76 -0.58 9.38
CA THR A 114 7.97 0.34 10.50
C THR A 114 7.36 1.69 10.17
N GLN A 115 7.23 2.56 11.17
CA GLN A 115 6.72 3.91 10.95
C GLN A 115 7.55 4.66 9.90
N ASP A 116 8.85 4.38 9.81
CA ASP A 116 9.75 5.02 8.85
C ASP A 116 9.28 4.88 7.41
N VAL A 117 8.64 3.76 7.07
CA VAL A 117 8.12 3.53 5.71
C VAL A 117 7.00 4.53 5.40
N LEU A 118 6.07 4.73 6.33
CA LEU A 118 5.00 5.71 6.14
C LEU A 118 5.50 7.15 6.23
N ASP A 119 6.52 7.40 7.04
CA ASP A 119 7.13 8.73 7.12
C ASP A 119 7.79 9.09 5.79
N LYS A 120 8.39 8.10 5.12
CA LYS A 120 8.95 8.30 3.78
C LYS A 120 7.85 8.59 2.77
N LEU A 121 6.73 7.85 2.83
CA LEU A 121 5.58 8.09 1.97
C LEU A 121 5.11 9.54 2.12
N LYS A 122 4.95 10.01 3.36
CA LYS A 122 4.56 11.39 3.65
C LYS A 122 5.52 12.37 3.02
N ALA A 123 6.81 12.16 3.20
CA ALA A 123 7.84 13.06 2.65
C ALA A 123 7.78 13.10 1.12
N VAL A 124 7.63 11.96 0.47
CA VAL A 124 7.58 11.87 -0.99
C VAL A 124 6.35 12.59 -1.54
N ILE A 125 5.17 12.33 -0.97
CA ILE A 125 3.94 12.94 -1.45
C ILE A 125 3.94 14.46 -1.20
N GLU A 126 4.35 14.89 -0.02
CA GLU A 126 4.32 16.32 0.35
C GLU A 126 5.35 17.15 -0.41
N SER A 127 6.42 16.54 -0.87
CA SER A 127 7.43 17.24 -1.67
C SER A 127 7.05 17.34 -3.14
N ASN A 128 6.03 16.60 -3.55
CA ASN A 128 5.63 16.46 -4.95
C ASN A 128 4.46 17.43 -5.22
N GLU A 129 4.78 18.65 -5.56
CA GLU A 129 3.78 19.70 -5.81
C GLU A 129 3.57 19.97 -7.29
#